data_ec125fb435da725235ce200c961203fe
#
_entry.id   ec125fb435da725235ce200c961203fe
#
_cell.length_a   1.000
_cell.length_b   1.000
_cell.length_c   1.000
_cell.angle_alpha   90.00
_cell.angle_beta   90.00
_cell.angle_gamma   90.00
#
_symmetry.space_group_name_H-M   'P 1'
#
loop_
_entity.id
_entity.type
_entity.pdbx_description
1 polymer ?
#
loop_
_entity_poly.entity_id
_entity_poly.type
_entity_poly.pdbx_seq_one_letter_code
_entity_poly.pdbx_strand_id
1 'polypeptide(L)'
;MNRSASASLYSPAILALAVELADYPIEKESAVRAEARSRTCGSVVDLSVSLDDQRQIATLGLRVSACAVGQAAAAIFAKGAIGCSAQGIAQTRREIARWLAGES
;
A
#
# COMPACT_ATOMS: atom_id res chain seq x y z
N MET A 1 -0.89 30.15 -8.96
CA MET A 1 -1.48 29.47 -7.82
C MET A 1 -2.13 28.16 -8.19
N ASN A 2 -1.80 27.12 -7.46
CA ASN A 2 -2.17 25.76 -7.83
C ASN A 2 -3.31 25.16 -7.04
N ARG A 3 -4.43 25.84 -7.02
CA ARG A 3 -5.61 25.29 -6.36
C ARG A 3 -6.04 23.95 -6.96
N SER A 4 -5.94 23.83 -8.29
CA SER A 4 -6.33 22.58 -8.95
C SER A 4 -5.47 21.41 -8.51
N ALA A 5 -4.15 21.62 -8.40
CA ALA A 5 -3.24 20.59 -7.96
C ALA A 5 -3.50 20.17 -6.51
N SER A 6 -3.71 21.16 -5.61
CA SER A 6 -4.07 20.87 -4.22
C SER A 6 -5.39 20.12 -4.12
N ALA A 7 -6.40 20.57 -4.89
CA ALA A 7 -7.70 19.91 -4.90
C ALA A 7 -7.58 18.46 -5.40
N SER A 8 -6.73 18.21 -6.40
CA SER A 8 -6.51 16.86 -6.91
C SER A 8 -5.88 15.94 -5.87
N LEU A 9 -4.89 16.46 -5.08
CA LEU A 9 -4.20 15.68 -4.07
C LEU A 9 -5.12 15.33 -2.89
N TYR A 10 -6.10 16.17 -2.61
CA TYR A 10 -6.99 15.99 -1.46
C TYR A 10 -8.44 15.87 -1.88
N SER A 11 -8.69 15.32 -3.06
CA SER A 11 -10.06 15.10 -3.54
C SER A 11 -10.82 14.15 -2.59
N PRO A 12 -12.17 14.23 -2.58
CA PRO A 12 -12.95 13.29 -1.77
C PRO A 12 -12.63 11.82 -2.07
N ALA A 13 -12.31 11.49 -3.33
CA ALA A 13 -11.96 10.13 -3.70
C ALA A 13 -10.66 9.68 -3.02
N ILE A 14 -9.64 10.54 -2.99
CA ILE A 14 -8.37 10.24 -2.33
C ILE A 14 -8.58 10.07 -0.83
N LEU A 15 -9.35 10.99 -0.21
CA LEU A 15 -9.60 10.92 1.23
C LEU A 15 -10.41 9.68 1.59
N ALA A 16 -11.37 9.31 0.76
CA ALA A 16 -12.16 8.09 0.98
C ALA A 16 -11.27 6.85 0.94
N LEU A 17 -10.34 6.78 -0.01
CA LEU A 17 -9.39 5.67 -0.07
C LEU A 17 -8.49 5.64 1.16
N ALA A 18 -8.00 6.79 1.60
CA ALA A 18 -7.14 6.85 2.79
C ALA A 18 -7.87 6.33 4.03
N VAL A 19 -9.14 6.65 4.18
CA VAL A 19 -9.96 6.19 5.31
C VAL A 19 -10.12 4.67 5.29
N GLU A 20 -10.11 4.05 4.13
CA GLU A 20 -10.25 2.59 4.01
C GLU A 20 -9.10 1.83 4.66
N LEU A 21 -7.98 2.48 4.97
CA LEU A 21 -6.89 1.82 5.71
C LEU A 21 -7.35 1.28 7.06
N ALA A 22 -8.38 1.86 7.65
CA ALA A 22 -8.94 1.38 8.91
C ALA A 22 -9.48 -0.04 8.81
N ASP A 23 -9.78 -0.50 7.60
CA ASP A 23 -10.27 -1.87 7.36
C ASP A 23 -9.12 -2.90 7.39
N TYR A 24 -7.86 -2.46 7.47
CA TYR A 24 -6.68 -3.31 7.43
C TYR A 24 -5.80 -3.07 8.66
N PRO A 25 -6.30 -3.37 9.87
CA PRO A 25 -5.49 -3.13 11.08
C PRO A 25 -4.31 -4.10 11.14
N ILE A 26 -3.20 -3.58 11.68
CA ILE A 26 -2.00 -4.40 11.83
C ILE A 26 -2.26 -5.52 12.83
N GLU A 27 -1.80 -6.74 12.51
CA GLU A 27 -1.92 -7.89 13.39
C GLU A 27 -0.57 -8.17 14.03
N LYS A 28 -0.46 -7.93 15.33
CA LYS A 28 0.80 -8.05 16.04
C LYS A 28 1.33 -9.47 16.09
N GLU A 29 0.44 -10.45 16.04
CA GLU A 29 0.80 -11.86 16.14
C GLU A 29 0.98 -12.52 14.78
N SER A 30 0.91 -11.75 13.72
CA SER A 30 1.09 -12.27 12.37
C SER A 30 2.51 -12.82 12.20
N ALA A 31 2.61 -13.96 11.52
CA ALA A 31 3.90 -14.60 11.30
C ALA A 31 4.81 -13.79 10.40
N VAL A 32 4.24 -13.00 9.49
CA VAL A 32 5.01 -12.18 8.55
C VAL A 32 4.78 -10.72 8.86
N ARG A 33 5.88 -10.03 9.20
CA ARG A 33 5.87 -8.59 9.47
C ARG A 33 7.00 -7.94 8.68
N ALA A 34 6.73 -6.76 8.15
CA ALA A 34 7.73 -6.01 7.41
C ALA A 34 7.53 -4.52 7.62
N GLU A 35 8.60 -3.76 7.47
CA GLU A 35 8.56 -2.31 7.52
C GLU A 35 9.31 -1.76 6.32
N ALA A 36 8.78 -0.74 5.71
CA ALA A 36 9.45 0.00 4.65
C ALA A 36 9.41 1.49 4.95
N ARG A 37 10.49 2.18 4.63
CA ARG A 37 10.63 3.61 4.88
C ARG A 37 11.11 4.30 3.61
N SER A 38 10.47 5.40 3.26
CA SER A 38 10.92 6.24 2.15
C SER A 38 12.10 7.08 2.58
N ARG A 39 13.17 7.06 1.79
CA ARG A 39 14.37 7.86 2.09
C ARG A 39 14.16 9.34 1.86
N THR A 40 13.27 9.70 0.95
CA THR A 40 13.07 11.10 0.57
C THR A 40 12.10 11.83 1.45
N CYS A 41 10.95 11.23 1.76
CA CYS A 41 9.89 11.92 2.51
C CYS A 41 9.69 11.39 3.92
N GLY A 42 10.39 10.33 4.32
CA GLY A 42 10.27 9.77 5.66
C GLY A 42 8.99 9.00 5.92
N SER A 43 8.17 8.75 4.91
CA SER A 43 6.98 7.93 5.06
C SER A 43 7.35 6.51 5.48
N VAL A 44 6.51 5.92 6.33
CA VAL A 44 6.76 4.58 6.86
C VAL A 44 5.52 3.72 6.65
N VAL A 45 5.74 2.48 6.24
CA VAL A 45 4.67 1.48 6.15
C VAL A 45 5.09 0.26 6.95
N ASP A 46 4.26 -0.12 7.92
CA ASP A 46 4.35 -1.41 8.60
C ASP A 46 3.32 -2.34 8.00
N LEU A 47 3.71 -3.57 7.75
CA LEU A 47 2.88 -4.56 7.10
C LEU A 47 2.81 -5.83 7.94
N SER A 48 1.62 -6.37 8.11
CA SER A 48 1.42 -7.72 8.65
C SER A 48 0.67 -8.54 7.62
N VAL A 49 1.07 -9.81 7.45
CA VAL A 49 0.48 -10.68 6.45
C VAL A 49 0.27 -12.06 7.05
N SER A 50 -0.89 -12.66 6.80
CA SER A 50 -1.08 -14.09 7.02
C SER A 50 -1.37 -14.74 5.68
N LEU A 51 -0.84 -15.95 5.50
CA LEU A 51 -0.99 -16.71 4.26
C LEU A 51 -1.97 -17.86 4.47
N ASP A 52 -2.67 -18.23 3.41
CA ASP A 52 -3.51 -19.41 3.42
C ASP A 52 -2.69 -20.67 3.05
N ASP A 53 -3.36 -21.81 2.93
CA ASP A 53 -2.72 -23.09 2.64
C ASP A 53 -2.06 -23.10 1.25
N GLN A 54 -2.46 -22.20 0.37
CA GLN A 54 -1.92 -22.09 -0.98
C GLN A 54 -0.84 -21.01 -1.09
N ARG A 55 -0.39 -20.48 0.06
CA ARG A 55 0.61 -19.42 0.14
C ARG A 55 0.17 -18.11 -0.51
N GLN A 56 -1.13 -17.88 -0.52
CA GLN A 56 -1.68 -16.60 -0.95
C GLN A 56 -2.01 -15.77 0.28
N ILE A 57 -1.99 -14.46 0.12
CA ILE A 57 -2.28 -13.54 1.22
C ILE A 57 -3.76 -13.68 1.59
N ALA A 58 -4.03 -14.18 2.79
CA ALA A 58 -5.38 -14.33 3.31
C ALA A 58 -5.82 -13.06 4.03
N THR A 59 -4.95 -12.52 4.89
CA THR A 59 -5.22 -11.26 5.59
C THR A 59 -4.00 -10.37 5.51
N LEU A 60 -4.24 -9.06 5.57
CA LEU A 60 -3.20 -8.07 5.46
C LEU A 60 -3.55 -6.90 6.37
N GLY A 61 -2.59 -6.46 7.15
CA GLY A 61 -2.72 -5.29 7.99
C GLY A 61 -1.67 -4.26 7.66
N LEU A 62 -2.01 -2.99 7.81
CA LEU A 62 -1.13 -1.89 7.50
C LEU A 62 -1.17 -0.83 8.58
N ARG A 63 0.00 -0.30 8.88
CA ARG A 63 0.12 0.96 9.64
C ARG A 63 0.96 1.89 8.77
N VAL A 64 0.36 3.00 8.36
CA VAL A 64 0.97 3.90 7.39
C VAL A 64 1.13 5.29 8.00
N SER A 65 2.35 5.78 8.00
CA SER A 65 2.66 7.16 8.38
C SER A 65 3.05 7.90 7.11
N ALA A 66 2.08 8.57 6.49
CA ALA A 66 2.27 9.21 5.19
C ALA A 66 1.17 10.26 4.98
N CYS A 67 1.31 11.06 3.92
CA CYS A 67 0.26 11.99 3.52
C CYS A 67 -0.95 11.23 2.96
N ALA A 68 -2.04 11.97 2.70
CA ALA A 68 -3.29 11.36 2.22
C ALA A 68 -3.09 10.54 0.95
N VAL A 69 -2.26 11.01 0.03
CA VAL A 69 -1.99 10.29 -1.22
C VAL A 69 -1.29 8.97 -0.94
N GLY A 70 -0.30 8.97 -0.04
CA GLY A 70 0.39 7.74 0.36
C GLY A 70 -0.53 6.76 1.07
N GLN A 71 -1.43 7.26 1.91
CA GLN A 71 -2.42 6.42 2.59
C GLN A 71 -3.40 5.82 1.59
N ALA A 72 -3.84 6.59 0.61
CA ALA A 72 -4.74 6.09 -0.44
C ALA A 72 -4.04 5.01 -1.28
N ALA A 73 -2.78 5.22 -1.62
CA ALA A 73 -1.99 4.24 -2.37
C ALA A 73 -1.85 2.93 -1.58
N ALA A 74 -1.64 3.02 -0.28
CA ALA A 74 -1.55 1.84 0.58
C ALA A 74 -2.87 1.08 0.64
N ALA A 75 -4.00 1.79 0.67
CA ALA A 75 -5.32 1.16 0.66
C ALA A 75 -5.56 0.41 -0.66
N ILE A 76 -5.18 1.00 -1.78
CA ILE A 76 -5.28 0.35 -3.09
C ILE A 76 -4.42 -0.91 -3.12
N PHE A 77 -3.20 -0.82 -2.61
CA PHE A 77 -2.32 -1.98 -2.51
C PHE A 77 -2.96 -3.09 -1.69
N ALA A 78 -3.51 -2.76 -0.53
CA ALA A 78 -4.13 -3.74 0.36
C ALA A 78 -5.26 -4.49 -0.34
N LYS A 79 -6.12 -3.76 -1.04
CA LYS A 79 -7.26 -4.35 -1.75
C LYS A 79 -6.80 -5.32 -2.84
N GLY A 80 -5.73 -4.98 -3.55
CA GLY A 80 -5.23 -5.81 -4.64
C GLY A 80 -4.34 -6.96 -4.19
N ALA A 81 -3.75 -6.87 -3.00
CA ALA A 81 -2.78 -7.86 -2.52
C ALA A 81 -3.45 -9.11 -1.96
N ILE A 82 -4.63 -8.98 -1.37
CA ILE A 82 -5.33 -10.14 -0.80
C ILE A 82 -5.65 -11.10 -1.93
N GLY A 83 -5.30 -12.37 -1.73
CA GLY A 83 -5.44 -13.40 -2.74
C GLY A 83 -4.22 -13.57 -3.65
N CYS A 84 -3.22 -12.71 -3.51
CA CYS A 84 -2.00 -12.80 -4.31
C CYS A 84 -0.91 -13.58 -3.59
N SER A 85 0.01 -14.15 -4.36
CA SER A 85 1.21 -14.77 -3.82
C SER A 85 2.33 -13.73 -3.68
N ALA A 86 3.36 -14.07 -2.90
CA ALA A 86 4.54 -13.21 -2.79
C ALA A 86 5.20 -13.00 -4.15
N GLN A 87 5.20 -14.01 -5.00
CA GLN A 87 5.75 -13.90 -6.36
C GLN A 87 4.95 -12.93 -7.20
N GLY A 88 3.63 -12.96 -7.10
CA GLY A 88 2.77 -12.03 -7.83
C GLY A 88 3.01 -10.59 -7.44
N ILE A 89 3.18 -10.33 -6.14
CA ILE A 89 3.48 -9.00 -5.64
C ILE A 89 4.86 -8.54 -6.13
N ALA A 90 5.85 -9.42 -6.07
CA ALA A 90 7.21 -9.10 -6.55
C ALA A 90 7.20 -8.77 -8.05
N GLN A 91 6.40 -9.48 -8.84
CA GLN A 91 6.26 -9.20 -10.26
C GLN A 91 5.64 -7.83 -10.50
N THR A 92 4.57 -7.51 -9.79
CA THR A 92 3.94 -6.20 -9.89
C THR A 92 4.93 -5.09 -9.54
N ARG A 93 5.74 -5.28 -8.50
CA ARG A 93 6.78 -4.33 -8.13
C ARG A 93 7.76 -4.11 -9.27
N ARG A 94 8.20 -5.18 -9.94
CA ARG A 94 9.10 -5.05 -11.08
C ARG A 94 8.46 -4.31 -12.25
N GLU A 95 7.20 -4.57 -12.52
CA GLU A 95 6.47 -3.89 -13.59
C GLU A 95 6.34 -2.40 -13.32
N ILE A 96 6.04 -2.02 -12.08
CA ILE A 96 5.94 -0.62 -11.69
C ILE A 96 7.31 0.07 -11.83
N ALA A 97 8.38 -0.60 -11.37
CA ALA A 97 9.71 -0.06 -11.47
C ALA A 97 10.12 0.19 -12.93
N ARG A 98 9.78 -0.74 -13.79
CA ARG A 98 10.06 -0.59 -15.24
C ARG A 98 9.26 0.54 -15.86
N TRP A 99 8.00 0.65 -15.49
CA TRP A 99 7.16 1.75 -15.97
C TRP A 99 7.70 3.11 -15.52
N LEU A 100 8.12 3.22 -14.26
CA LEU A 100 8.71 4.45 -13.73
C LEU A 100 10.03 4.80 -14.42
N ALA A 101 10.76 3.80 -14.90
CA ALA A 101 12.00 4.01 -15.65
C ALA A 101 11.75 4.30 -17.14
N GLY A 102 10.50 4.32 -17.58
CA GLY A 102 10.15 4.61 -18.97
C GLY A 102 10.18 3.40 -19.88
N GLU A 103 10.21 2.19 -19.35
CA GLU A 103 10.26 0.94 -20.12
C GLU A 103 8.89 0.27 -20.17
N SER A 104 7.93 0.95 -20.61
CA SER A 104 6.56 0.42 -20.64
C SER A 104 6.33 -0.70 -21.65
#